data_02cf60e7775abd77811a1df9b8284488
#
_entry.id   02cf60e7775abd77811a1df9b8284488
#
_cell.length_a   1.000
_cell.length_b   1.000
_cell.length_c   1.000
_cell.angle_alpha   90.00
_cell.angle_beta   90.00
_cell.angle_gamma   90.00
#
_symmetry.space_group_name_H-M   'P 1'
#
loop_
_entity.id
_entity.type
_entity.pdbx_description
1 polymer ?
#
loop_
_entity_poly.entity_id
_entity_poly.type
_entity_poly.pdbx_seq_one_letter_code
_entity_poly.pdbx_strand_id
1 'polypeptide(L)'
;PDDIEVSAIDWTGADISLGMLKKCQKIWGGRANLNLVNCAAEDLPFADQSFDVVLHVGGINFFSDKKRAIEEMIRVAKPGTKIMIADETSDYIDSQYKKNVRTRKAYKNATFDLSEIEALIPEDMEDTNTSLLWNDQFYCITFRVPQD
;
A
#
# COMPACT_ATOMS: atom_id res chain seq x y z
N PRO A 1 5.62 19.23 4.10
CA PRO A 1 4.47 20.03 3.70
C PRO A 1 3.61 20.24 4.93
N ASP A 2 3.83 21.40 5.57
CA ASP A 2 3.17 21.75 6.85
C ASP A 2 1.74 22.28 6.64
N ASP A 3 1.20 22.17 5.42
CA ASP A 3 -0.01 22.87 5.00
C ASP A 3 -1.19 21.93 4.63
N ILE A 4 -1.07 20.62 4.83
CA ILE A 4 -2.21 19.72 4.62
C ILE A 4 -3.02 19.65 5.92
N GLU A 5 -4.20 20.27 5.90
CA GLU A 5 -5.16 20.12 6.97
C GLU A 5 -5.78 18.72 6.91
N VAL A 6 -5.24 17.81 7.70
CA VAL A 6 -5.62 16.37 7.75
C VAL A 6 -7.13 16.21 8.01
N SER A 7 -7.73 17.17 8.73
CA SER A 7 -9.17 17.21 9.02
C SER A 7 -10.04 17.52 7.81
N ALA A 8 -9.48 18.11 6.75
CA ALA A 8 -10.19 18.44 5.51
C ALA A 8 -10.24 17.27 4.51
N ILE A 9 -9.62 16.12 4.83
CA ILE A 9 -9.56 14.95 3.98
C ILE A 9 -10.39 13.82 4.60
N ASP A 10 -11.22 13.18 3.78
CA ASP A 10 -11.92 11.95 4.15
C ASP A 10 -10.98 10.75 3.95
N TRP A 11 -10.54 10.19 5.06
CA TRP A 11 -9.64 9.04 5.07
C TRP A 11 -10.41 7.74 5.17
N THR A 12 -10.05 6.77 4.35
CA THR A 12 -10.47 5.38 4.51
C THR A 12 -9.25 4.49 4.66
N GLY A 13 -9.12 3.84 5.81
CA GLY A 13 -8.07 2.86 6.09
C GLY A 13 -8.63 1.44 6.03
N ALA A 14 -8.02 0.60 5.20
CA ALA A 14 -8.36 -0.81 5.06
C ALA A 14 -7.18 -1.68 5.52
N ASP A 15 -7.44 -2.68 6.36
CA ASP A 15 -6.42 -3.61 6.84
C ASP A 15 -7.08 -4.94 7.26
N ILE A 16 -6.43 -6.06 6.95
CA ILE A 16 -6.88 -7.38 7.39
C ILE A 16 -6.71 -7.57 8.90
N SER A 17 -5.81 -6.81 9.53
CA SER A 17 -5.52 -6.86 10.95
C SER A 17 -6.41 -5.93 11.75
N LEU A 18 -7.43 -6.48 12.40
CA LEU A 18 -8.27 -5.73 13.33
C LEU A 18 -7.46 -5.04 14.46
N GLY A 19 -6.32 -5.62 14.84
CA GLY A 19 -5.40 -5.03 15.81
C GLY A 19 -4.76 -3.73 15.31
N MET A 20 -4.37 -3.67 14.04
CA MET A 20 -3.82 -2.48 13.40
C MET A 20 -4.90 -1.40 13.25
N LEU A 21 -6.10 -1.75 12.85
CA LEU A 21 -7.23 -0.82 12.76
C LEU A 21 -7.56 -0.20 14.13
N LYS A 22 -7.61 -1.00 15.20
CA LYS A 22 -7.81 -0.49 16.58
C LYS A 22 -6.71 0.47 17.00
N LYS A 23 -5.46 0.18 16.65
CA LYS A 23 -4.33 1.07 16.92
C LYS A 23 -4.43 2.37 16.13
N CYS A 24 -4.78 2.30 14.85
CA CYS A 24 -5.03 3.45 14.00
C CYS A 24 -6.15 4.33 14.58
N GLN A 25 -7.28 3.74 14.94
CA GLN A 25 -8.39 4.44 15.58
C GLN A 25 -8.00 5.16 16.87
N LYS A 26 -7.17 4.52 17.70
CA LYS A 26 -6.68 5.12 18.94
C LYS A 26 -5.80 6.35 18.69
N ILE A 27 -4.99 6.35 17.63
CA ILE A 27 -4.04 7.43 17.32
C ILE A 27 -4.73 8.58 16.57
N TRP A 28 -5.59 8.27 15.60
CA TRP A 28 -6.09 9.22 14.62
C TRP A 28 -7.60 9.52 14.71
N GLY A 29 -8.39 8.67 15.38
CA GLY A 29 -9.86 8.76 15.40
C GLY A 29 -10.47 10.05 15.97
N GLY A 30 -9.66 10.94 16.57
CA GLY A 30 -10.11 12.27 16.99
C GLY A 30 -9.42 13.43 16.25
N ARG A 31 -8.60 13.11 15.25
CA ARG A 31 -7.74 14.08 14.54
C ARG A 31 -7.99 14.16 13.04
N ALA A 32 -8.65 13.15 12.51
CA ALA A 32 -8.93 13.02 11.09
C ALA A 32 -10.37 12.54 10.90
N ASN A 33 -10.97 12.87 9.76
CA ASN A 33 -12.22 12.22 9.33
C ASN A 33 -11.84 10.84 8.79
N LEU A 34 -11.94 9.81 9.64
CA LEU A 34 -11.36 8.49 9.43
C LEU A 34 -12.41 7.40 9.47
N ASN A 35 -12.58 6.69 8.36
CA ASN A 35 -13.33 5.46 8.24
C ASN A 35 -12.37 4.27 8.21
N LEU A 36 -12.62 3.22 9.01
CA LEU A 36 -11.76 2.03 9.09
C LEU A 36 -12.54 0.78 8.72
N VAL A 37 -12.01 -0.01 7.81
CA VAL A 37 -12.64 -1.20 7.26
C VAL A 37 -11.71 -2.41 7.40
N ASN A 38 -12.24 -3.48 8.01
CA ASN A 38 -11.49 -4.74 8.14
C ASN A 38 -11.77 -5.63 6.92
N CYS A 39 -10.83 -5.67 6.00
CA CYS A 39 -10.91 -6.46 4.76
C CYS A 39 -9.51 -6.86 4.26
N ALA A 40 -9.48 -7.80 3.32
CA ALA A 40 -8.28 -8.10 2.55
C ALA A 40 -8.13 -7.10 1.40
N ALA A 41 -6.89 -6.85 0.97
CA ALA A 41 -6.61 -5.96 -0.15
C ALA A 41 -7.08 -6.56 -1.50
N GLU A 42 -7.20 -7.89 -1.54
CA GLU A 42 -7.67 -8.65 -2.70
C GLU A 42 -9.19 -8.60 -2.90
N ASP A 43 -9.93 -8.03 -1.92
CA ASP A 43 -11.41 -7.93 -1.96
C ASP A 43 -11.86 -6.69 -1.19
N LEU A 44 -11.72 -5.52 -1.81
CA LEU A 44 -12.04 -4.24 -1.22
C LEU A 44 -13.56 -3.98 -1.28
N PRO A 45 -14.25 -3.77 -0.14
CA PRO A 45 -15.70 -3.58 -0.09
C PRO A 45 -16.13 -2.16 -0.47
N PHE A 46 -15.53 -1.62 -1.52
CA PHE A 46 -15.82 -0.28 -2.04
C PHE A 46 -16.31 -0.36 -3.48
N ALA A 47 -17.15 0.59 -3.86
CA ALA A 47 -17.59 0.70 -5.25
C ALA A 47 -16.42 1.10 -6.17
N ASP A 48 -16.56 0.82 -7.46
CA ASP A 48 -15.62 1.28 -8.47
C ASP A 48 -15.50 2.80 -8.45
N GLN A 49 -14.32 3.31 -8.76
CA GLN A 49 -14.05 4.74 -8.93
C GLN A 49 -14.51 5.60 -7.73
N SER A 50 -14.20 5.14 -6.51
CA SER A 50 -14.63 5.79 -5.25
C SER A 50 -13.62 6.79 -4.70
N PHE A 51 -12.32 6.63 -5.02
CA PHE A 51 -11.25 7.36 -4.35
C PHE A 51 -10.46 8.26 -5.30
N ASP A 52 -10.11 9.46 -4.81
CA ASP A 52 -9.31 10.45 -5.51
C ASP A 52 -7.80 10.23 -5.35
N VAL A 53 -7.40 9.44 -4.35
CA VAL A 53 -6.03 8.97 -4.10
C VAL A 53 -6.12 7.57 -3.52
N VAL A 54 -5.28 6.66 -4.00
CA VAL A 54 -5.12 5.31 -3.45
C VAL A 54 -3.66 5.09 -3.11
N LEU A 55 -3.40 4.62 -1.89
CA LEU A 55 -2.04 4.34 -1.47
C LEU A 55 -1.97 3.06 -0.63
N HIS A 56 -0.88 2.33 -0.79
CA HIS A 56 -0.54 1.17 0.01
C HIS A 56 0.88 1.30 0.55
N VAL A 57 1.07 1.04 1.84
CA VAL A 57 2.39 1.09 2.48
C VAL A 57 2.58 -0.13 3.39
N GLY A 58 3.55 -0.96 3.03
CA GLY A 58 3.96 -2.13 3.80
C GLY A 58 3.00 -3.31 3.73
N GLY A 59 3.50 -4.49 3.42
CA GLY A 59 2.75 -5.74 3.46
C GLY A 59 2.37 -6.36 2.12
N ILE A 60 2.50 -5.66 0.98
CA ILE A 60 2.17 -6.24 -0.34
C ILE A 60 3.02 -7.48 -0.64
N ASN A 61 4.23 -7.51 -0.13
CA ASN A 61 5.12 -8.65 -0.26
C ASN A 61 4.55 -9.94 0.33
N PHE A 62 3.58 -9.85 1.24
CA PHE A 62 2.93 -10.97 1.93
C PHE A 62 1.53 -11.29 1.40
N PHE A 63 1.01 -10.54 0.44
CA PHE A 63 -0.31 -10.81 -0.11
C PHE A 63 -0.34 -12.15 -0.82
N SER A 64 -1.45 -12.87 -0.68
CA SER A 64 -1.66 -14.17 -1.31
C SER A 64 -1.86 -14.04 -2.82
N ASP A 65 -2.49 -12.95 -3.25
CA ASP A 65 -2.68 -12.59 -4.65
C ASP A 65 -2.38 -11.09 -4.86
N LYS A 66 -1.09 -10.79 -5.10
CA LYS A 66 -0.62 -9.42 -5.33
C LYS A 66 -1.27 -8.78 -6.54
N LYS A 67 -1.48 -9.57 -7.61
CA LYS A 67 -2.12 -9.10 -8.84
C LYS A 67 -3.54 -8.63 -8.54
N ARG A 68 -4.32 -9.46 -7.88
CA ARG A 68 -5.70 -9.15 -7.50
C ARG A 68 -5.77 -7.90 -6.61
N ALA A 69 -4.86 -7.74 -5.67
CA ALA A 69 -4.82 -6.56 -4.81
C ALA A 69 -4.54 -5.28 -5.61
N ILE A 70 -3.62 -5.32 -6.58
CA ILE A 70 -3.35 -4.19 -7.48
C ILE A 70 -4.57 -3.87 -8.36
N GLU A 71 -5.22 -4.90 -8.91
CA GLU A 71 -6.47 -4.74 -9.67
C GLU A 71 -7.58 -4.08 -8.83
N GLU A 72 -7.72 -4.44 -7.56
CA GLU A 72 -8.66 -3.81 -6.64
C GLU A 72 -8.31 -2.34 -6.36
N MET A 73 -7.01 -2.01 -6.16
CA MET A 73 -6.58 -0.62 -6.01
C MET A 73 -6.93 0.22 -7.25
N ILE A 74 -6.73 -0.34 -8.44
CA ILE A 74 -7.08 0.32 -9.72
C ILE A 74 -8.60 0.46 -9.84
N ARG A 75 -9.37 -0.58 -9.53
CA ARG A 75 -10.84 -0.57 -9.63
C ARG A 75 -11.48 0.51 -8.77
N VAL A 76 -10.99 0.68 -7.54
CA VAL A 76 -11.57 1.67 -6.61
C VAL A 76 -11.08 3.10 -6.87
N ALA A 77 -10.03 3.27 -7.65
CA ALA A 77 -9.47 4.56 -8.01
C ALA A 77 -10.31 5.20 -9.15
N LYS A 78 -10.60 6.50 -9.05
CA LYS A 78 -11.23 7.26 -10.13
C LYS A 78 -10.29 7.39 -11.34
N PRO A 79 -10.80 7.62 -12.56
CA PRO A 79 -9.98 8.01 -13.70
C PRO A 79 -9.05 9.19 -13.36
N GLY A 80 -7.79 9.14 -13.78
CA GLY A 80 -6.78 10.14 -13.47
C GLY A 80 -6.17 10.05 -12.08
N THR A 81 -6.63 9.14 -11.22
CA THR A 81 -6.10 8.96 -9.86
C THR A 81 -4.67 8.46 -9.88
N LYS A 82 -3.82 9.07 -9.06
CA LYS A 82 -2.48 8.56 -8.78
C LYS A 82 -2.53 7.49 -7.70
N ILE A 83 -1.99 6.32 -8.01
CA ILE A 83 -1.83 5.20 -7.08
C ILE A 83 -0.37 5.14 -6.63
N MET A 84 -0.14 4.83 -5.36
CA MET A 84 1.18 4.63 -4.79
C MET A 84 1.24 3.29 -4.06
N ILE A 85 2.29 2.52 -4.33
CA ILE A 85 2.62 1.28 -3.63
C ILE A 85 4.05 1.41 -3.09
N ALA A 86 4.23 1.29 -1.78
CA ALA A 86 5.54 1.31 -1.16
C ALA A 86 5.68 0.15 -0.17
N ASP A 87 6.84 -0.50 -0.17
CA ASP A 87 7.16 -1.57 0.78
C ASP A 87 8.67 -1.66 0.99
N GLU A 88 9.08 -2.49 1.93
CA GLU A 88 10.49 -2.72 2.25
C GLU A 88 11.20 -3.47 1.12
N THR A 89 12.45 -3.07 0.87
CA THR A 89 13.33 -3.80 -0.06
C THR A 89 13.82 -5.12 0.53
N SER A 90 14.19 -6.06 -0.34
CA SER A 90 14.79 -7.34 0.07
C SER A 90 16.00 -7.17 0.97
N ASP A 91 16.88 -6.23 0.63
CA ASP A 91 18.10 -5.95 1.39
C ASP A 91 17.79 -5.47 2.81
N TYR A 92 16.78 -4.61 2.95
CA TYR A 92 16.35 -4.14 4.26
C TYR A 92 15.75 -5.29 5.09
N ILE A 93 14.88 -6.10 4.49
CA ILE A 93 14.28 -7.27 5.14
C ILE A 93 15.37 -8.24 5.59
N ASP A 94 16.35 -8.55 4.75
CA ASP A 94 17.46 -9.44 5.06
C ASP A 94 18.33 -8.90 6.19
N SER A 95 18.57 -7.60 6.20
CA SER A 95 19.40 -6.96 7.21
C SER A 95 18.72 -6.83 8.57
N GLN A 96 17.42 -6.58 8.61
CA GLN A 96 16.67 -6.27 9.84
C GLN A 96 15.87 -7.46 10.37
N TYR A 97 15.10 -8.12 9.51
CA TYR A 97 14.13 -9.11 9.96
C TYR A 97 14.69 -10.55 9.98
N LYS A 98 15.49 -10.94 8.99
CA LYS A 98 16.11 -12.27 8.98
C LYS A 98 17.19 -12.42 10.06
N LYS A 99 17.85 -11.34 10.44
CA LYS A 99 18.86 -11.32 11.52
C LYS A 99 18.23 -11.26 12.92
N ASN A 100 17.02 -10.73 13.05
CA ASN A 100 16.36 -10.56 14.34
C ASN A 100 15.74 -11.88 14.81
N VAL A 101 16.07 -12.30 16.04
CA VAL A 101 15.61 -13.57 16.63
C VAL A 101 14.08 -13.71 16.67
N ARG A 102 13.35 -12.58 16.84
CA ARG A 102 11.89 -12.59 16.95
C ARG A 102 11.20 -12.71 15.59
N THR A 103 11.77 -12.13 14.54
CA THR A 103 11.15 -12.03 13.21
C THR A 103 11.70 -13.05 12.22
N ARG A 104 12.94 -13.54 12.40
CA ARG A 104 13.63 -14.42 11.45
C ARG A 104 12.83 -15.66 11.03
N LYS A 105 11.97 -16.20 11.92
CA LYS A 105 11.16 -17.38 11.59
C LYS A 105 10.10 -17.06 10.54
N ALA A 106 9.46 -15.90 10.65
CA ALA A 106 8.44 -15.44 9.71
C ALA A 106 9.05 -15.08 8.34
N TYR A 107 10.25 -14.51 8.35
CA TYR A 107 10.91 -14.00 7.12
C TYR A 107 11.93 -14.99 6.52
N LYS A 108 12.15 -16.17 7.11
CA LYS A 108 13.22 -17.11 6.72
C LYS A 108 13.26 -17.44 5.23
N ASN A 109 12.09 -17.64 4.64
CA ASN A 109 11.94 -18.04 3.24
C ASN A 109 11.34 -16.88 2.39
N ALA A 110 11.23 -15.69 2.95
CA ALA A 110 10.70 -14.56 2.22
C ALA A 110 11.78 -14.06 1.25
N THR A 111 11.49 -14.14 -0.02
CA THR A 111 12.24 -13.50 -1.11
C THR A 111 11.27 -12.51 -1.77
N PHE A 112 11.69 -11.27 -1.88
CA PHE A 112 10.87 -10.24 -2.49
C PHE A 112 11.67 -9.63 -3.64
N ASP A 113 11.08 -9.65 -4.81
CA ASP A 113 11.66 -9.05 -6.00
C ASP A 113 10.78 -7.88 -6.44
N LEU A 114 11.36 -6.68 -6.44
CA LEU A 114 10.67 -5.48 -6.89
C LEU A 114 10.15 -5.64 -8.32
N SER A 115 10.89 -6.31 -9.18
CA SER A 115 10.50 -6.54 -10.58
C SER A 115 9.21 -7.39 -10.71
N GLU A 116 8.92 -8.25 -9.72
CA GLU A 116 7.65 -8.98 -9.69
C GLU A 116 6.46 -8.04 -9.50
N ILE A 117 6.60 -7.03 -8.63
CA ILE A 117 5.53 -6.04 -8.40
C ILE A 117 5.38 -5.12 -9.60
N GLU A 118 6.50 -4.66 -10.18
CA GLU A 118 6.48 -3.82 -11.39
C GLU A 118 5.78 -4.53 -12.55
N ALA A 119 6.05 -5.82 -12.75
CA ALA A 119 5.43 -6.63 -13.80
C ALA A 119 3.92 -6.86 -13.62
N LEU A 120 3.37 -6.59 -12.44
CA LEU A 120 1.94 -6.69 -12.16
C LEU A 120 1.18 -5.39 -12.46
N ILE A 121 1.88 -4.27 -12.68
CA ILE A 121 1.25 -3.01 -13.07
C ILE A 121 0.82 -3.13 -14.53
N PRO A 122 -0.47 -2.91 -14.87
CA PRO A 122 -0.94 -2.99 -16.25
C PRO A 122 -0.22 -1.99 -17.17
N GLU A 123 0.04 -2.39 -18.40
CA GLU A 123 0.81 -1.59 -19.39
C GLU A 123 0.08 -0.30 -19.82
N ASP A 124 -1.23 -0.25 -19.65
CA ASP A 124 -2.07 0.92 -19.96
C ASP A 124 -2.06 1.99 -18.87
N MET A 125 -1.39 1.76 -17.74
CA MET A 125 -1.22 2.78 -16.70
C MET A 125 -0.25 3.88 -17.13
N GLU A 126 -0.60 5.13 -16.80
CA GLU A 126 0.19 6.32 -17.14
C GLU A 126 1.18 6.70 -16.03
N ASP A 127 2.19 7.48 -16.36
CA ASP A 127 3.15 8.08 -15.42
C ASP A 127 3.79 7.06 -14.45
N THR A 128 4.02 5.82 -14.91
CA THR A 128 4.63 4.78 -14.07
C THR A 128 6.08 5.15 -13.74
N ASN A 129 6.39 5.17 -12.44
CA ASN A 129 7.72 5.48 -11.95
C ASN A 129 8.05 4.67 -10.70
N THR A 130 9.26 4.15 -10.63
CA THR A 130 9.80 3.48 -9.46
C THR A 130 10.97 4.28 -8.88
N SER A 131 11.00 4.41 -7.57
CA SER A 131 12.07 5.07 -6.83
C SER A 131 12.41 4.30 -5.55
N LEU A 132 13.66 4.44 -5.11
CA LEU A 132 14.10 3.94 -3.81
C LEU A 132 14.10 5.09 -2.80
N LEU A 133 13.70 4.78 -1.56
CA LEU A 133 13.52 5.75 -0.49
C LEU A 133 14.37 5.34 0.74
N TRP A 134 14.76 6.34 1.54
CA TRP A 134 15.43 6.15 2.82
C TRP A 134 16.67 5.25 2.76
N ASN A 135 17.63 5.61 1.91
CA ASN A 135 18.86 4.84 1.66
C ASN A 135 18.55 3.40 1.20
N ASP A 136 17.66 3.28 0.21
CA ASP A 136 17.28 2.03 -0.43
C ASP A 136 16.58 1.01 0.50
N GLN A 137 16.03 1.47 1.62
CA GLN A 137 15.32 0.61 2.55
C GLN A 137 13.89 0.30 2.10
N PHE A 138 13.28 1.23 1.34
CA PHE A 138 11.95 1.10 0.77
C PHE A 138 11.99 1.35 -0.73
N TYR A 139 11.13 0.67 -1.46
CA TYR A 139 10.77 1.06 -2.81
C TYR A 139 9.42 1.79 -2.81
N CYS A 140 9.21 2.61 -3.81
CA CYS A 140 7.96 3.31 -4.06
C CYS A 140 7.66 3.26 -5.55
N ILE A 141 6.57 2.58 -5.91
CA ILE A 141 6.02 2.57 -7.25
C ILE A 141 4.84 3.53 -7.29
N THR A 142 4.81 4.42 -8.25
CA THR A 142 3.65 5.28 -8.51
C THR A 142 3.22 5.12 -9.96
N PHE A 143 1.91 5.15 -10.19
CA PHE A 143 1.33 5.17 -11.52
C PHE A 143 -0.02 5.87 -11.48
N ARG A 144 -0.59 6.18 -12.64
CA ARG A 144 -1.86 6.88 -12.77
C ARG A 144 -2.85 6.04 -13.57
N VAL A 145 -4.08 5.96 -13.09
CA VAL A 145 -5.20 5.40 -13.87
C VAL A 145 -5.48 6.33 -15.05
N PRO A 146 -5.59 5.82 -16.28
CA PRO A 146 -5.89 6.65 -17.43
C PRO A 146 -7.11 7.54 -17.23
N GLN A 147 -7.11 8.70 -17.87
CA GLN A 147 -8.31 9.51 -18.04
C GLN A 147 -8.98 9.05 -19.32
N ASP A 148 -10.20 8.56 -19.25
CA ASP A 148 -11.02 8.17 -20.41
C ASP A 148 -11.17 9.31 -21.44
#